data_058f3484920d51c3b8bed36b67fdd308
#
_entry.id   058f3484920d51c3b8bed36b67fdd308
#
_cell.length_a   1.000
_cell.length_b   1.000
_cell.length_c   1.000
_cell.angle_alpha   90.00
_cell.angle_beta   90.00
_cell.angle_gamma   90.00
#
_symmetry.space_group_name_H-M   'P 1'
#
loop_
_entity.id
_entity.type
_entity.pdbx_description
1 polymer ?
#
loop_
_entity_poly.entity_id
_entity_poly.type
_entity_poly.pdbx_seq_one_letter_code
_entity_poly.pdbx_strand_id
1 'polypeptide(L)'
;VTTQILIAQGKNLHKEIGIPQQKDIHFEGVAIQCRVTTEDPANNFMPDTGKIDTYRSPGGFGVRLDVGNAYAGAVVTPYFDSLLVKVCTHAATFDQAIQKMMRCLKEFRVRGVKTNILFMRNVVSHPQFRSGEAKTTFIDNTPELFEFPRIRDRGNKTMKYIGEITINGFPGIEKQK
;
A
#
# COMPACT_ATOMS: atom_id res chain seq x y z
N VAL A 1 17.07 -0.57 18.27
CA VAL A 1 18.53 -0.73 18.00
C VAL A 1 19.35 -0.36 19.22
N THR A 2 19.26 0.89 19.75
CA THR A 2 20.06 1.32 20.90
C THR A 2 19.90 0.37 22.10
N THR A 3 18.67 0.01 22.46
CA THR A 3 18.37 -0.95 23.53
C THR A 3 19.05 -2.30 23.31
N GLN A 4 19.00 -2.83 22.08
CA GLN A 4 19.64 -4.10 21.72
C GLN A 4 21.17 -4.05 21.89
N ILE A 5 21.79 -2.95 21.50
CA ILE A 5 23.22 -2.73 21.67
C ILE A 5 23.60 -2.69 23.16
N LEU A 6 22.84 -1.94 23.96
CA LEU A 6 23.06 -1.83 25.40
C LEU A 6 22.89 -3.16 26.12
N ILE A 7 21.89 -3.97 25.71
CA ILE A 7 21.72 -5.33 26.25
C ILE A 7 22.93 -6.20 25.88
N ALA A 8 23.41 -6.12 24.64
CA ALA A 8 24.60 -6.86 24.20
C ALA A 8 25.87 -6.44 24.97
N GLN A 9 25.94 -5.22 25.49
CA GLN A 9 26.98 -4.72 26.39
C GLN A 9 26.80 -5.17 27.85
N GLY A 10 25.78 -5.98 28.14
CA GLY A 10 25.51 -6.47 29.52
C GLY A 10 24.72 -5.48 30.38
N LYS A 11 24.15 -4.41 29.81
CA LYS A 11 23.36 -3.44 30.55
C LYS A 11 22.03 -4.01 31.02
N ASN A 12 21.62 -3.67 32.25
CA ASN A 12 20.34 -4.12 32.79
C ASN A 12 19.18 -3.38 32.14
N LEU A 13 18.20 -4.15 31.65
CA LEU A 13 17.05 -3.67 30.89
C LEU A 13 16.24 -2.58 31.64
N HIS A 14 16.02 -2.76 32.92
CA HIS A 14 15.16 -1.88 33.71
C HIS A 14 15.95 -0.76 34.42
N LYS A 15 17.08 -1.11 35.03
CA LYS A 15 17.84 -0.16 35.85
C LYS A 15 18.68 0.82 35.05
N GLU A 16 19.31 0.34 33.97
CA GLU A 16 20.29 1.14 33.21
C GLU A 16 19.72 1.63 31.86
N ILE A 17 18.82 0.87 31.26
CA ILE A 17 18.22 1.23 29.96
C ILE A 17 16.88 1.97 30.14
N GLY A 18 16.22 1.78 31.32
CA GLY A 18 14.99 2.50 31.66
C GLY A 18 13.72 1.90 31.03
N ILE A 19 13.76 0.65 30.56
CA ILE A 19 12.54 -0.04 30.10
C ILE A 19 11.69 -0.39 31.32
N PRO A 20 10.37 -0.09 31.32
CA PRO A 20 9.47 -0.43 32.39
C PRO A 20 9.44 -1.94 32.72
N GLN A 21 9.05 -2.31 33.94
CA GLN A 21 8.74 -3.70 34.22
C GLN A 21 7.54 -4.17 33.38
N GLN A 22 7.48 -5.47 33.08
CA GLN A 22 6.42 -6.04 32.24
C GLN A 22 5.00 -5.66 32.69
N LYS A 23 4.76 -5.62 33.99
CA LYS A 23 3.48 -5.25 34.63
C LYS A 23 3.06 -3.78 34.36
N ASP A 24 4.05 -2.92 34.09
CA ASP A 24 3.86 -1.47 33.91
C ASP A 24 3.81 -1.08 32.42
N ILE A 25 3.89 -2.07 31.51
CA ILE A 25 3.78 -1.86 30.08
C ILE A 25 2.30 -1.87 29.69
N HIS A 26 1.82 -0.76 29.15
CA HIS A 26 0.46 -0.61 28.64
C HIS A 26 0.48 -0.38 27.14
N PHE A 27 -0.55 -0.90 26.46
CA PHE A 27 -0.77 -0.64 25.04
C PHE A 27 -1.80 0.48 24.88
N GLU A 28 -1.49 1.47 24.06
CA GLU A 28 -2.41 2.55 23.74
C GLU A 28 -2.81 2.48 22.27
N GLY A 29 -4.11 2.30 22.03
CA GLY A 29 -4.67 2.23 20.70
C GLY A 29 -4.30 0.98 19.91
N VAL A 30 -4.53 1.04 18.61
CA VAL A 30 -4.35 -0.05 17.66
C VAL A 30 -3.58 0.44 16.44
N ALA A 31 -2.67 -0.36 15.93
CA ALA A 31 -1.94 -0.09 14.70
C ALA A 31 -2.20 -1.17 13.64
N ILE A 32 -2.34 -0.74 12.39
CA ILE A 32 -2.40 -1.62 11.23
C ILE A 32 -1.23 -1.27 10.32
N GLN A 33 -0.52 -2.30 9.83
CA GLN A 33 0.55 -2.13 8.85
C GLN A 33 0.18 -2.82 7.54
N CYS A 34 0.37 -2.12 6.43
CA CYS A 34 0.28 -2.68 5.08
C CYS A 34 1.63 -2.53 4.36
N ARG A 35 2.07 -3.58 3.67
CA ARG A 35 3.26 -3.56 2.81
C ARG A 35 2.83 -3.34 1.37
N VAL A 36 3.10 -2.15 0.84
CA VAL A 36 2.87 -1.85 -0.57
C VAL A 36 4.04 -2.37 -1.39
N THR A 37 3.74 -3.29 -2.30
CA THR A 37 4.73 -3.98 -3.13
C THR A 37 4.43 -3.78 -4.62
N THR A 38 5.45 -3.94 -5.47
CA THR A 38 5.31 -3.98 -6.93
C THR A 38 5.01 -5.39 -7.40
N GLU A 39 3.87 -5.90 -6.98
CA GLU A 39 3.38 -7.23 -7.32
C GLU A 39 2.00 -7.13 -7.95
N ASP A 40 1.69 -8.03 -8.88
CA ASP A 40 0.39 -8.12 -9.54
C ASP A 40 -0.48 -9.19 -8.88
N PRO A 41 -1.44 -8.83 -8.00
CA PRO A 41 -2.29 -9.81 -7.33
C PRO A 41 -3.19 -10.58 -8.31
N ALA A 42 -3.51 -10.01 -9.47
CA ALA A 42 -4.29 -10.70 -10.51
C ALA A 42 -3.49 -11.79 -11.23
N ASN A 43 -2.16 -11.81 -11.03
CA ASN A 43 -1.25 -12.78 -11.63
C ASN A 43 -0.36 -13.43 -10.54
N ASN A 44 -1.01 -14.04 -9.55
CA ASN A 44 -0.36 -14.76 -8.44
C ASN A 44 0.79 -13.97 -7.76
N PHE A 45 0.61 -12.66 -7.56
CA PHE A 45 1.62 -11.76 -6.98
C PHE A 45 2.97 -11.78 -7.72
N MET A 46 2.95 -12.05 -9.02
CA MET A 46 4.16 -11.99 -9.81
C MET A 46 4.77 -10.58 -9.70
N PRO A 47 6.07 -10.46 -9.39
CA PRO A 47 6.75 -9.18 -9.32
C PRO A 47 6.64 -8.42 -10.66
N ASP A 48 6.23 -7.16 -10.60
CA ASP A 48 6.21 -6.27 -11.75
C ASP A 48 7.43 -5.35 -11.70
N THR A 49 8.11 -5.21 -12.83
CA THR A 49 9.35 -4.44 -12.95
C THR A 49 9.15 -3.27 -13.91
N GLY A 50 9.89 -2.20 -13.72
CA GLY A 50 9.77 -1.03 -14.57
C GLY A 50 10.19 0.25 -13.87
N LYS A 51 9.95 1.37 -14.52
CA LYS A 51 10.20 2.70 -13.97
C LYS A 51 8.94 3.25 -13.33
N ILE A 52 9.06 3.78 -12.12
CA ILE A 52 7.97 4.48 -11.44
C ILE A 52 7.86 5.89 -12.03
N ASP A 53 6.81 6.15 -12.80
CA ASP A 53 6.58 7.47 -13.42
C ASP A 53 6.00 8.47 -12.42
N THR A 54 5.10 8.00 -11.55
CA THR A 54 4.47 8.81 -10.51
C THR A 54 4.49 8.06 -9.19
N TYR A 55 4.95 8.74 -8.16
CA TYR A 55 4.83 8.28 -6.79
C TYR A 55 4.25 9.39 -5.92
N ARG A 56 3.11 9.12 -5.30
CA ARG A 56 2.50 9.98 -4.27
C ARG A 56 2.03 9.11 -3.13
N SER A 57 2.51 9.39 -1.94
CA SER A 57 2.14 8.70 -0.70
C SER A 57 1.13 9.49 0.11
N PRO A 58 0.33 8.84 0.94
CA PRO A 58 -0.53 9.48 1.94
C PRO A 58 0.30 10.08 3.06
N GLY A 59 -0.35 10.91 3.89
CA GLY A 59 0.25 11.46 5.10
C GLY A 59 -0.81 11.85 6.14
N GLY A 60 -0.36 12.45 7.25
CA GLY A 60 -1.22 12.99 8.30
C GLY A 60 -1.07 12.31 9.66
N PHE A 61 -1.84 12.76 10.65
CA PHE A 61 -1.77 12.28 12.01
C PHE A 61 -2.09 10.78 12.13
N GLY A 62 -1.21 10.05 12.83
CA GLY A 62 -1.33 8.61 13.02
C GLY A 62 -1.03 7.80 11.75
N VAL A 63 -0.31 8.39 10.78
CA VAL A 63 0.21 7.70 9.60
C VAL A 63 1.73 7.77 9.63
N ARG A 64 2.39 6.61 9.57
CA ARG A 64 3.83 6.48 9.40
C ARG A 64 4.11 5.72 8.12
N LEU A 65 5.09 6.20 7.39
CA LEU A 65 5.59 5.56 6.17
C LEU A 65 7.05 5.17 6.39
N ASP A 66 7.33 3.87 6.31
CA ASP A 66 8.69 3.37 6.25
C ASP A 66 9.01 3.11 4.78
N VAL A 67 9.60 4.11 4.14
CA VAL A 67 9.83 4.13 2.70
C VAL A 67 11.07 3.30 2.37
N GLY A 68 10.93 2.41 1.38
CA GLY A 68 12.04 1.75 0.71
C GLY A 68 12.49 2.54 -0.52
N ASN A 69 12.53 1.89 -1.67
CA ASN A 69 13.00 2.48 -2.92
C ASN A 69 11.86 3.15 -3.73
N ALA A 70 10.97 3.87 -3.07
CA ALA A 70 9.74 4.42 -3.65
C ALA A 70 9.83 5.93 -3.88
N TYR A 71 10.20 6.34 -5.10
CA TYR A 71 10.15 7.74 -5.57
C TYR A 71 9.90 7.79 -7.08
N ALA A 72 9.45 8.93 -7.57
CA ALA A 72 9.25 9.13 -9.01
C ALA A 72 10.59 9.05 -9.76
N GLY A 73 10.68 8.21 -10.76
CA GLY A 73 11.91 7.93 -11.50
C GLY A 73 12.69 6.69 -11.04
N ALA A 74 12.33 6.11 -9.88
CA ALA A 74 12.95 4.88 -9.41
C ALA A 74 12.73 3.72 -10.39
N VAL A 75 13.74 2.89 -10.57
CA VAL A 75 13.68 1.68 -11.39
C VAL A 75 13.51 0.47 -10.47
N VAL A 76 12.41 -0.23 -10.63
CA VAL A 76 12.14 -1.49 -9.94
C VAL A 76 12.75 -2.62 -10.78
N THR A 77 13.66 -3.36 -10.18
CA THR A 77 14.35 -4.47 -10.82
C THR A 77 13.97 -5.81 -10.18
N PRO A 78 14.12 -6.93 -10.89
CA PRO A 78 13.81 -8.25 -10.33
C PRO A 78 14.86 -8.76 -9.32
N TYR A 79 15.96 -8.02 -9.12
CA TYR A 79 17.08 -8.44 -8.29
C TYR A 79 16.93 -8.05 -6.81
N PHE A 80 15.98 -7.19 -6.49
CA PHE A 80 15.71 -6.71 -5.14
C PHE A 80 14.26 -6.93 -4.76
N ASP A 81 13.97 -6.76 -3.46
CA ASP A 81 12.63 -6.87 -2.90
C ASP A 81 11.65 -5.93 -3.63
N SER A 82 10.45 -6.43 -3.90
CA SER A 82 9.34 -5.68 -4.49
C SER A 82 8.77 -4.59 -3.57
N LEU A 83 9.24 -4.50 -2.32
CA LEU A 83 8.72 -3.59 -1.32
C LEU A 83 8.98 -2.12 -1.65
N LEU A 84 7.90 -1.36 -1.87
CA LEU A 84 7.96 0.09 -2.04
C LEU A 84 7.94 0.83 -0.71
N VAL A 85 6.97 0.52 0.14
CA VAL A 85 6.75 1.24 1.40
C VAL A 85 5.90 0.40 2.36
N LYS A 86 6.20 0.50 3.65
CA LYS A 86 5.31 0.03 4.72
C LYS A 86 4.47 1.21 5.20
N VAL A 87 3.17 1.06 5.15
CA VAL A 87 2.21 2.04 5.65
C VAL A 87 1.72 1.56 7.00
N CYS A 88 1.98 2.33 8.04
CA CYS A 88 1.47 2.06 9.38
C CYS A 88 0.44 3.14 9.74
N THR A 89 -0.72 2.72 10.18
CA THR A 89 -1.75 3.62 10.72
C THR A 89 -2.02 3.30 12.17
N HIS A 90 -2.15 4.33 13.00
CA HIS A 90 -2.46 4.21 14.42
C HIS A 90 -3.72 5.01 14.75
N ALA A 91 -4.59 4.46 15.60
CA ALA A 91 -5.79 5.11 16.11
C ALA A 91 -6.19 4.53 17.48
N ALA A 92 -7.13 5.17 18.16
CA ALA A 92 -7.62 4.70 19.47
C ALA A 92 -8.37 3.37 19.38
N THR A 93 -9.08 3.12 18.26
CA THR A 93 -9.85 1.89 18.04
C THR A 93 -9.47 1.20 16.73
N PHE A 94 -9.76 -0.10 16.63
CA PHE A 94 -9.46 -0.90 15.43
C PHE A 94 -10.22 -0.36 14.20
N ASP A 95 -11.50 -0.02 14.34
CA ASP A 95 -12.28 0.53 13.22
C ASP A 95 -11.73 1.87 12.72
N GLN A 96 -11.31 2.76 13.63
CA GLN A 96 -10.64 4.02 13.26
C GLN A 96 -9.30 3.77 12.55
N ALA A 97 -8.52 2.77 12.97
CA ALA A 97 -7.28 2.39 12.29
C ALA A 97 -7.55 1.85 10.88
N ILE A 98 -8.61 1.04 10.72
CA ILE A 98 -9.10 0.55 9.41
C ILE A 98 -9.50 1.71 8.51
N GLN A 99 -10.34 2.64 8.98
CA GLN A 99 -10.77 3.80 8.19
C GLN A 99 -9.57 4.63 7.73
N LYS A 100 -8.62 4.86 8.62
CA LYS A 100 -7.37 5.57 8.31
C LYS A 100 -6.53 4.84 7.27
N MET A 101 -6.37 3.51 7.39
CA MET A 101 -5.67 2.69 6.42
C MET A 101 -6.36 2.72 5.04
N MET A 102 -7.68 2.59 5.00
CA MET A 102 -8.45 2.68 3.77
C MET A 102 -8.29 4.04 3.08
N ARG A 103 -8.26 5.14 3.84
CA ARG A 103 -7.95 6.47 3.32
C ARG A 103 -6.54 6.49 2.70
N CYS A 104 -5.54 6.02 3.44
CA CYS A 104 -4.17 5.96 2.97
C CYS A 104 -4.03 5.17 1.66
N LEU A 105 -4.60 3.97 1.60
CA LEU A 105 -4.56 3.13 0.40
C LEU A 105 -5.30 3.76 -0.80
N LYS A 106 -6.32 4.59 -0.57
CA LYS A 106 -7.01 5.35 -1.62
C LYS A 106 -6.22 6.57 -2.13
N GLU A 107 -5.42 7.19 -1.27
CA GLU A 107 -4.62 8.37 -1.59
C GLU A 107 -3.35 8.05 -2.37
N PHE A 108 -2.83 6.83 -2.27
CA PHE A 108 -1.68 6.41 -3.05
C PHE A 108 -1.88 6.61 -4.56
N ARG A 109 -0.83 7.12 -5.21
CA ARG A 109 -0.72 7.15 -6.66
C ARG A 109 0.65 6.62 -7.04
N VAL A 110 0.68 5.40 -7.54
CA VAL A 110 1.86 4.78 -8.13
C VAL A 110 1.51 4.47 -9.58
N ARG A 111 2.35 4.92 -10.51
CA ARG A 111 2.19 4.68 -11.95
C ARG A 111 3.52 4.22 -12.54
N GLY A 112 3.44 3.47 -13.63
CA GLY A 112 4.58 2.88 -14.30
C GLY A 112 4.82 1.41 -13.94
N VAL A 113 4.33 0.99 -12.75
CA VAL A 113 4.36 -0.39 -12.28
C VAL A 113 3.02 -0.79 -11.64
N LYS A 114 2.70 -2.08 -11.67
CA LYS A 114 1.57 -2.64 -10.93
C LYS A 114 1.90 -2.70 -9.45
N THR A 115 0.87 -2.68 -8.61
CA THR A 115 1.02 -2.76 -7.15
C THR A 115 -0.11 -3.56 -6.53
N ASN A 116 0.11 -4.06 -5.33
CA ASN A 116 -0.89 -4.79 -4.54
C ASN A 116 -1.90 -3.88 -3.80
N ILE A 117 -1.92 -2.58 -4.06
CA ILE A 117 -2.77 -1.61 -3.32
C ILE A 117 -4.26 -1.97 -3.39
N LEU A 118 -4.77 -2.37 -4.56
CA LEU A 118 -6.18 -2.75 -4.71
C LEU A 118 -6.53 -3.99 -3.91
N PHE A 119 -5.66 -4.99 -3.94
CA PHE A 119 -5.80 -6.20 -3.12
C PHE A 119 -5.87 -5.85 -1.62
N MET A 120 -4.94 -5.02 -1.14
CA MET A 120 -4.95 -4.60 0.26
C MET A 120 -6.20 -3.82 0.66
N ARG A 121 -6.78 -3.04 -0.25
CA ARG A 121 -8.07 -2.39 -0.03
C ARG A 121 -9.20 -3.40 0.15
N ASN A 122 -9.22 -4.46 -0.67
CA ASN A 122 -10.19 -5.55 -0.52
C ASN A 122 -10.02 -6.24 0.83
N VAL A 123 -8.79 -6.60 1.20
CA VAL A 123 -8.47 -7.23 2.50
C VAL A 123 -8.96 -6.36 3.66
N VAL A 124 -8.56 -5.10 3.72
CA VAL A 124 -8.86 -4.19 4.84
C VAL A 124 -10.35 -3.85 4.92
N SER A 125 -11.08 -3.87 3.80
CA SER A 125 -12.52 -3.62 3.78
C SER A 125 -13.37 -4.86 4.07
N HIS A 126 -12.79 -6.06 4.02
CA HIS A 126 -13.53 -7.32 4.17
C HIS A 126 -14.11 -7.44 5.59
N PRO A 127 -15.38 -7.93 5.74
CA PRO A 127 -16.03 -8.07 7.04
C PRO A 127 -15.24 -8.89 8.06
N GLN A 128 -14.67 -10.01 7.63
CA GLN A 128 -13.87 -10.89 8.50
C GLN A 128 -12.57 -10.23 9.00
N PHE A 129 -11.94 -9.37 8.20
CA PHE A 129 -10.81 -8.57 8.66
C PHE A 129 -11.27 -7.51 9.66
N ARG A 130 -12.40 -6.85 9.38
CA ARG A 130 -12.96 -5.80 10.23
C ARG A 130 -13.45 -6.30 11.58
N SER A 131 -13.94 -7.55 11.66
CA SER A 131 -14.30 -8.20 12.93
C SER A 131 -13.09 -8.65 13.75
N GLY A 132 -11.88 -8.64 13.17
CA GLY A 132 -10.68 -9.17 13.81
C GLY A 132 -10.54 -10.69 13.76
N GLU A 133 -11.38 -11.39 12.98
CA GLU A 133 -11.40 -12.85 12.89
C GLU A 133 -10.53 -13.41 11.75
N ALA A 134 -9.84 -12.53 11.01
CA ALA A 134 -8.96 -12.94 9.93
C ALA A 134 -7.75 -13.72 10.47
N LYS A 135 -7.66 -14.99 10.07
CA LYS A 135 -6.54 -15.91 10.38
C LYS A 135 -5.52 -15.88 9.22
N THR A 136 -4.40 -16.57 9.40
CA THR A 136 -3.36 -16.69 8.35
C THR A 136 -3.88 -17.31 7.05
N THR A 137 -4.87 -18.20 7.11
CA THR A 137 -5.53 -18.84 5.95
C THR A 137 -6.64 -17.99 5.33
N PHE A 138 -6.90 -16.78 5.84
CA PHE A 138 -7.98 -15.92 5.37
C PHE A 138 -7.85 -15.59 3.88
N ILE A 139 -6.66 -15.23 3.43
CA ILE A 139 -6.40 -14.85 2.03
C ILE A 139 -6.64 -16.04 1.10
N ASP A 140 -6.17 -17.24 1.47
CA ASP A 140 -6.28 -18.45 0.65
C ASP A 140 -7.74 -18.91 0.50
N ASN A 141 -8.55 -18.66 1.53
CA ASN A 141 -9.95 -19.10 1.59
C ASN A 141 -10.95 -18.05 1.08
N THR A 142 -10.49 -16.91 0.57
CA THR A 142 -11.36 -15.78 0.20
C THR A 142 -11.03 -15.28 -1.23
N PRO A 143 -11.48 -16.01 -2.27
CA PRO A 143 -11.17 -15.68 -3.67
C PRO A 143 -11.65 -14.28 -4.10
N GLU A 144 -12.71 -13.74 -3.50
CA GLU A 144 -13.25 -12.41 -3.79
C GLU A 144 -12.26 -11.27 -3.49
N LEU A 145 -11.23 -11.52 -2.70
CA LEU A 145 -10.15 -10.54 -2.46
C LEU A 145 -9.38 -10.20 -3.75
N PHE A 146 -9.41 -11.09 -4.74
CA PHE A 146 -8.73 -10.97 -6.03
C PHE A 146 -9.63 -10.39 -7.12
N GLU A 147 -10.87 -10.05 -6.81
CA GLU A 147 -11.76 -9.36 -7.72
C GLU A 147 -11.50 -7.86 -7.70
N PHE A 148 -11.00 -7.33 -8.82
CA PHE A 148 -10.68 -5.92 -8.93
C PHE A 148 -11.69 -5.20 -9.81
N PRO A 149 -12.42 -4.18 -9.27
CA PRO A 149 -13.32 -3.38 -10.08
C PRO A 149 -12.52 -2.64 -11.15
N ARG A 150 -13.02 -2.62 -12.37
CA ARG A 150 -12.43 -1.82 -13.46
C ARG A 150 -12.42 -0.35 -13.03
N ILE A 151 -11.24 0.16 -12.73
CA ILE A 151 -11.07 1.59 -12.44
C ILE A 151 -11.41 2.35 -13.74
N ARG A 152 -12.37 3.26 -13.66
CA ARG A 152 -12.68 4.15 -14.79
C ARG A 152 -11.53 5.14 -14.95
N ASP A 153 -10.54 4.77 -15.75
CA ASP A 153 -9.46 5.68 -16.14
C ASP A 153 -9.96 6.63 -17.25
N ARG A 154 -10.58 7.71 -16.79
CA ARG A 154 -11.10 8.75 -17.70
C ARG A 154 -9.96 9.44 -18.46
N GLY A 155 -8.80 9.63 -17.82
CA GLY A 155 -7.65 10.28 -18.46
C GLY A 155 -7.14 9.50 -19.65
N ASN A 156 -6.87 8.20 -19.52
CA ASN A 156 -6.41 7.37 -20.63
C ASN A 156 -7.47 7.24 -21.72
N LYS A 157 -8.76 7.15 -21.35
CA LYS A 157 -9.84 7.13 -22.34
C LYS A 157 -9.90 8.42 -23.14
N THR A 158 -9.77 9.59 -22.49
CA THR A 158 -9.74 10.89 -23.15
C THR A 158 -8.52 11.01 -24.06
N MET A 159 -7.33 10.62 -23.58
CA MET A 159 -6.12 10.65 -24.40
C MET A 159 -6.20 9.72 -25.62
N LYS A 160 -6.74 8.51 -25.42
CA LYS A 160 -7.00 7.58 -26.54
C LYS A 160 -7.96 8.18 -27.56
N TYR A 161 -9.05 8.78 -27.13
CA TYR A 161 -10.03 9.43 -27.98
C TYR A 161 -9.43 10.62 -28.75
N ILE A 162 -8.64 11.47 -28.08
CA ILE A 162 -7.92 12.57 -28.73
C ILE A 162 -6.94 12.02 -29.77
N GLY A 163 -6.16 10.97 -29.45
CA GLY A 163 -5.25 10.33 -30.40
C GLY A 163 -5.98 9.77 -31.63
N GLU A 164 -7.10 9.10 -31.41
CA GLU A 164 -7.95 8.59 -32.52
C GLU A 164 -8.46 9.71 -33.42
N ILE A 165 -8.94 10.83 -32.86
CA ILE A 165 -9.41 11.98 -33.65
C ILE A 165 -8.24 12.63 -34.39
N THR A 166 -7.08 12.76 -33.77
CA THR A 166 -5.90 13.38 -34.37
C THR A 166 -5.41 12.59 -35.58
N ILE A 167 -5.47 11.26 -35.52
CA ILE A 167 -4.99 10.38 -36.61
C ILE A 167 -6.07 10.18 -37.69
N ASN A 168 -7.29 9.93 -37.28
CA ASN A 168 -8.37 9.48 -38.16
C ASN A 168 -9.35 10.61 -38.56
N GLY A 169 -9.26 11.79 -37.95
CA GLY A 169 -10.24 12.88 -38.09
C GLY A 169 -11.47 12.67 -37.23
N PHE A 170 -12.30 13.69 -37.14
CA PHE A 170 -13.55 13.65 -36.35
C PHE A 170 -14.56 12.72 -37.03
N PRO A 171 -15.17 11.75 -36.27
CA PRO A 171 -16.23 10.91 -36.86
C PRO A 171 -17.41 11.79 -37.34
N GLY A 172 -17.78 11.69 -38.60
CA GLY A 172 -18.91 12.44 -39.18
C GLY A 172 -18.59 13.80 -39.82
N ILE A 173 -17.30 14.21 -39.87
CA ILE A 173 -16.87 15.35 -40.66
C ILE A 173 -16.15 14.82 -41.93
N GLU A 174 -16.81 14.89 -43.08
CA GLU A 174 -16.13 14.66 -44.34
C GLU A 174 -15.04 15.72 -44.55
N LYS A 175 -13.81 15.26 -44.81
CA LYS A 175 -12.73 16.17 -45.22
C LYS A 175 -13.18 16.87 -46.51
N GLN A 176 -13.54 18.15 -46.38
CA GLN A 176 -13.63 18.98 -47.59
C GLN A 176 -12.27 18.95 -48.31
N LYS A 177 -12.27 18.44 -49.52
CA LYS A 177 -11.10 18.41 -50.43
C LYS A 177 -10.70 19.81 -50.86
#